data_d57b80e3b44d4eeb0bec0c2b07891f4c
#
_entry.id   d57b80e3b44d4eeb0bec0c2b07891f4c
#
_cell.length_a   1.000
_cell.length_b   1.000
_cell.length_c   1.000
_cell.angle_alpha   90.00
_cell.angle_beta   90.00
_cell.angle_gamma   90.00
#
_symmetry.space_group_name_H-M   'P 1'
#
loop_
_entity.id
_entity.type
_entity.pdbx_description
1 polymer ?
#
loop_
_entity_poly.entity_id
_entity_poly.type
_entity_poly.pdbx_seq_one_letter_code
_entity_poly.pdbx_strand_id
1 'polypeptide(L)'
;MKEPTLGNPQNTIEVLQKYNFSFQKKFGQNFLIDTHVLDKIIQSANITEDDMVLEIGPGIGTMTQYLAQAAGKVIAVEIDKNLIPILEDTLSGYDNVRVINEDVLKLDLKKLADEENNGKPVKVVANLPYYITTPIIMGLFENEVPVESITVMVQKEVADRMQTGPGNKDYGALSLAVQYYADPYIVANVPPNCFMPRPKV
;
A
#
# COMPACT_ATOMS: atom_id res chain seq x y z
N MET A 1 -9.85 -14.72 13.82
CA MET A 1 -9.30 -14.18 12.59
C MET A 1 -8.18 -15.11 12.12
N LYS A 2 -8.06 -15.36 10.82
CA LYS A 2 -7.05 -16.28 10.28
C LYS A 2 -5.66 -15.64 10.37
N GLU A 3 -4.64 -16.41 10.76
CA GLU A 3 -3.25 -15.94 10.75
C GLU A 3 -2.77 -15.65 9.32
N PRO A 4 -1.92 -14.61 9.09
CA PRO A 4 -1.35 -14.34 7.79
C PRO A 4 -0.53 -15.52 7.30
N THR A 5 -0.75 -15.90 6.06
CA THR A 5 -0.01 -17.00 5.41
C THR A 5 0.94 -16.51 4.33
N LEU A 6 0.63 -15.35 3.73
CA LEU A 6 1.49 -14.70 2.75
C LEU A 6 2.60 -13.89 3.47
N GLY A 7 3.63 -13.50 2.73
CA GLY A 7 4.86 -12.95 3.32
C GLY A 7 5.97 -14.00 3.42
N ASN A 8 5.61 -15.29 3.43
CA ASN A 8 6.56 -16.37 3.20
C ASN A 8 6.70 -16.60 1.68
N PRO A 9 7.95 -16.64 1.14
CA PRO A 9 8.16 -16.85 -0.30
C PRO A 9 7.50 -18.12 -0.86
N GLN A 10 7.54 -19.21 -0.11
CA GLN A 10 6.96 -20.50 -0.54
C GLN A 10 5.46 -20.39 -0.75
N ASN A 11 4.73 -19.81 0.20
CA ASN A 11 3.28 -19.63 0.11
C ASN A 11 2.89 -18.69 -1.04
N THR A 12 3.68 -17.64 -1.27
CA THR A 12 3.51 -16.74 -2.41
C THR A 12 3.66 -17.49 -3.74
N ILE A 13 4.69 -18.32 -3.87
CA ILE A 13 4.91 -19.15 -5.08
C ILE A 13 3.74 -20.11 -5.31
N GLU A 14 3.26 -20.79 -4.28
CA GLU A 14 2.12 -21.71 -4.37
C GLU A 14 0.84 -21.02 -4.86
N VAL A 15 0.55 -19.84 -4.33
CA VAL A 15 -0.60 -19.03 -4.79
C VAL A 15 -0.43 -18.64 -6.26
N LEU A 16 0.73 -18.12 -6.65
CA LEU A 16 0.99 -17.72 -8.03
C LEU A 16 0.89 -18.90 -9.02
N GLN A 17 1.39 -20.08 -8.63
CA GLN A 17 1.29 -21.31 -9.41
C GLN A 17 -0.15 -21.81 -9.53
N LYS A 18 -0.91 -21.81 -8.42
CA LYS A 18 -2.33 -22.21 -8.39
C LYS A 18 -3.17 -21.47 -9.42
N TYR A 19 -2.88 -20.18 -9.61
CA TYR A 19 -3.61 -19.31 -10.54
C TYR A 19 -2.94 -19.14 -11.90
N ASN A 20 -1.83 -19.83 -12.18
CA ASN A 20 -1.00 -19.60 -13.38
C ASN A 20 -0.72 -18.11 -13.61
N PHE A 21 -0.46 -17.38 -12.52
CA PHE A 21 -0.35 -15.93 -12.57
C PHE A 21 0.90 -15.49 -13.34
N SER A 22 0.70 -14.53 -14.25
CA SER A 22 1.77 -13.91 -15.01
C SER A 22 1.90 -12.42 -14.64
N PHE A 23 3.07 -12.02 -14.15
CA PHE A 23 3.33 -10.64 -13.76
C PHE A 23 3.12 -9.66 -14.91
N GLN A 24 2.32 -8.64 -14.65
CA GLN A 24 2.00 -7.60 -15.62
C GLN A 24 3.01 -6.44 -15.48
N LYS A 25 3.95 -6.34 -16.42
CA LYS A 25 4.98 -5.27 -16.40
C LYS A 25 4.37 -3.86 -16.35
N LYS A 26 3.22 -3.66 -17.01
CA LYS A 26 2.53 -2.37 -17.03
C LYS A 26 2.06 -1.88 -15.66
N PHE A 27 1.88 -2.78 -14.69
CA PHE A 27 1.48 -2.46 -13.33
C PHE A 27 2.64 -2.44 -12.34
N GLY A 28 3.88 -2.71 -12.78
CA GLY A 28 5.06 -2.68 -11.92
C GLY A 28 4.98 -3.64 -10.73
N GLN A 29 4.35 -4.81 -10.91
CA GLN A 29 4.06 -5.77 -9.84
C GLN A 29 5.34 -6.36 -9.24
N ASN A 30 5.57 -6.07 -7.97
CA ASN A 30 6.62 -6.65 -7.13
C ASN A 30 5.99 -6.92 -5.76
N PHE A 31 5.70 -8.19 -5.48
CA PHE A 31 5.04 -8.58 -4.24
C PHE A 31 6.05 -8.71 -3.10
N LEU A 32 5.72 -8.13 -1.96
CA LEU A 32 6.55 -8.24 -0.75
C LEU A 32 6.48 -9.66 -0.20
N ILE A 33 7.66 -10.25 0.10
CA ILE A 33 7.82 -11.62 0.58
C ILE A 33 8.71 -11.71 1.82
N ASP A 34 8.62 -10.71 2.69
CA ASP A 34 9.42 -10.62 3.91
C ASP A 34 8.54 -10.22 5.10
N THR A 35 8.38 -11.15 6.03
CA THR A 35 7.50 -10.98 7.20
C THR A 35 7.99 -9.89 8.14
N HIS A 36 9.32 -9.73 8.31
CA HIS A 36 9.88 -8.68 9.17
C HIS A 36 9.60 -7.28 8.62
N VAL A 37 9.64 -7.13 7.28
CA VAL A 37 9.28 -5.87 6.63
C VAL A 37 7.79 -5.58 6.82
N LEU A 38 6.93 -6.59 6.65
CA LEU A 38 5.48 -6.47 6.87
C LEU A 38 5.17 -6.04 8.30
N ASP A 39 5.74 -6.71 9.30
CA ASP A 39 5.57 -6.35 10.71
C ASP A 39 6.03 -4.92 10.99
N LYS A 40 7.16 -4.51 10.40
CA LYS A 40 7.66 -3.16 10.54
C LYS A 40 6.74 -2.10 9.93
N ILE A 41 6.12 -2.39 8.79
CA ILE A 41 5.13 -1.50 8.16
C ILE A 41 3.94 -1.31 9.11
N ILE A 42 3.37 -2.40 9.62
CA ILE A 42 2.21 -2.36 10.53
C ILE A 42 2.53 -1.57 11.80
N GLN A 43 3.67 -1.84 12.42
CA GLN A 43 4.12 -1.12 13.62
C GLN A 43 4.33 0.37 13.36
N SER A 44 4.96 0.72 12.23
CA SER A 44 5.26 2.11 11.88
C SER A 44 4.02 2.90 11.50
N ALA A 45 3.02 2.26 10.89
CA ALA A 45 1.73 2.86 10.60
C ALA A 45 0.86 3.03 11.85
N ASN A 46 1.29 2.48 13.00
CA ASN A 46 0.58 2.54 14.29
C ASN A 46 -0.91 2.18 14.17
N ILE A 47 -1.19 1.08 13.45
CA ILE A 47 -2.55 0.64 13.18
C ILE A 47 -3.15 -0.02 14.41
N THR A 48 -4.40 0.32 14.69
CA THR A 48 -5.19 -0.23 15.80
C THR A 48 -6.53 -0.78 15.31
N GLU A 49 -7.23 -1.52 16.16
CA GLU A 49 -8.56 -2.07 15.87
C GLU A 49 -9.65 -1.01 15.64
N ASP A 50 -9.40 0.24 16.03
CA ASP A 50 -10.30 1.38 15.79
C ASP A 50 -10.09 2.02 14.42
N ASP A 51 -9.02 1.66 13.71
CA ASP A 51 -8.65 2.28 12.45
C ASP A 51 -9.35 1.65 11.25
N MET A 52 -9.68 2.50 10.28
CA MET A 52 -9.92 2.10 8.91
C MET A 52 -8.66 2.35 8.08
N VAL A 53 -8.18 1.32 7.41
CA VAL A 53 -7.03 1.39 6.50
C VAL A 53 -7.48 1.34 5.06
N LEU A 54 -7.00 2.29 4.25
CA LEU A 54 -7.07 2.26 2.79
C LEU A 54 -5.76 1.70 2.27
N GLU A 55 -5.80 0.51 1.69
CA GLU A 55 -4.65 -0.10 1.00
C GLU A 55 -4.75 0.14 -0.50
N ILE A 56 -3.69 0.66 -1.11
CA ILE A 56 -3.62 0.89 -2.55
C ILE A 56 -2.67 -0.13 -3.17
N GLY A 57 -3.19 -0.96 -4.09
CA GLY A 57 -2.44 -2.01 -4.74
C GLY A 57 -2.14 -3.21 -3.84
N PRO A 58 -3.15 -3.94 -3.34
CA PRO A 58 -2.95 -5.09 -2.45
C PRO A 58 -2.18 -6.25 -3.12
N GLY A 59 -2.13 -6.28 -4.45
CA GLY A 59 -1.50 -7.36 -5.19
C GLY A 59 -2.20 -8.69 -4.95
N ILE A 60 -1.49 -9.68 -4.39
CA ILE A 60 -2.09 -10.98 -4.01
C ILE A 60 -2.65 -10.99 -2.58
N GLY A 61 -2.66 -9.84 -1.90
CA GLY A 61 -3.20 -9.70 -0.54
C GLY A 61 -2.19 -9.92 0.58
N THR A 62 -0.90 -9.90 0.30
CA THR A 62 0.15 -10.16 1.31
C THR A 62 0.06 -9.16 2.46
N MET A 63 0.17 -7.87 2.18
CA MET A 63 0.10 -6.84 3.21
C MET A 63 -1.32 -6.72 3.77
N THR A 64 -2.34 -6.95 2.93
CA THR A 64 -3.76 -6.93 3.34
C THR A 64 -4.05 -7.87 4.49
N GLN A 65 -3.47 -9.08 4.50
CA GLN A 65 -3.64 -10.05 5.61
C GLN A 65 -3.13 -9.50 6.94
N TYR A 66 -1.97 -8.82 6.93
CA TYR A 66 -1.40 -8.19 8.12
C TYR A 66 -2.20 -6.97 8.57
N LEU A 67 -2.63 -6.14 7.61
CA LEU A 67 -3.52 -5.00 7.89
C LEU A 67 -4.84 -5.46 8.51
N ALA A 68 -5.43 -6.53 7.99
CA ALA A 68 -6.69 -7.07 8.47
C ALA A 68 -6.63 -7.60 9.91
N GLN A 69 -5.45 -8.07 10.35
CA GLN A 69 -5.26 -8.47 11.75
C GLN A 69 -5.16 -7.28 12.69
N ALA A 70 -4.59 -6.16 12.23
CA ALA A 70 -4.32 -5.00 13.07
C ALA A 70 -5.46 -3.97 13.08
N ALA A 71 -6.14 -3.80 11.95
CA ALA A 71 -7.16 -2.78 11.75
C ALA A 71 -8.58 -3.29 12.00
N GLY A 72 -9.48 -2.38 12.37
CA GLY A 72 -10.91 -2.69 12.45
C GLY A 72 -11.54 -2.90 11.06
N LYS A 73 -11.03 -2.21 10.04
CA LYS A 73 -11.52 -2.32 8.66
C LYS A 73 -10.40 -2.04 7.66
N VAL A 74 -10.38 -2.80 6.57
CA VAL A 74 -9.48 -2.59 5.44
C VAL A 74 -10.27 -2.45 4.15
N ILE A 75 -10.05 -1.36 3.42
CA ILE A 75 -10.53 -1.19 2.04
C ILE A 75 -9.31 -1.28 1.13
N ALA A 76 -9.26 -2.29 0.28
CA ALA A 76 -8.17 -2.53 -0.66
C ALA A 76 -8.59 -2.21 -2.10
N VAL A 77 -7.87 -1.33 -2.77
CA VAL A 77 -8.17 -0.89 -4.14
C VAL A 77 -7.16 -1.48 -5.11
N GLU A 78 -7.62 -2.34 -6.03
CA GLU A 78 -6.78 -3.05 -7.00
C GLU A 78 -7.24 -2.77 -8.44
N ILE A 79 -6.29 -2.33 -9.28
CA ILE A 79 -6.54 -2.04 -10.69
C ILE A 79 -6.51 -3.29 -11.58
N ASP A 80 -5.69 -4.29 -11.23
CA ASP A 80 -5.54 -5.51 -12.04
C ASP A 80 -6.66 -6.50 -11.74
N LYS A 81 -7.64 -6.58 -12.64
CA LYS A 81 -8.75 -7.53 -12.54
C LYS A 81 -8.32 -9.01 -12.44
N ASN A 82 -7.12 -9.35 -12.90
CA ASN A 82 -6.61 -10.73 -12.82
C ASN A 82 -6.20 -11.10 -11.39
N LEU A 83 -5.98 -10.12 -10.51
CA LEU A 83 -5.70 -10.34 -9.10
C LEU A 83 -6.96 -10.54 -8.26
N ILE A 84 -8.14 -10.15 -8.74
CA ILE A 84 -9.38 -10.22 -7.96
C ILE A 84 -9.72 -11.66 -7.53
N PRO A 85 -9.69 -12.69 -8.40
CA PRO A 85 -9.93 -14.07 -7.96
C PRO A 85 -8.91 -14.58 -6.93
N ILE A 86 -7.66 -14.08 -7.03
CA ILE A 86 -6.60 -14.42 -6.07
C ILE A 86 -6.90 -13.76 -4.72
N LEU A 87 -7.30 -12.48 -4.71
CA LEU A 87 -7.67 -11.76 -3.50
C LEU A 87 -8.90 -12.38 -2.82
N GLU A 88 -9.91 -12.80 -3.57
CA GLU A 88 -11.07 -13.52 -3.04
C GLU A 88 -10.67 -14.80 -2.28
N ASP A 89 -9.69 -15.54 -2.79
CA ASP A 89 -9.17 -16.75 -2.14
C ASP A 89 -8.27 -16.42 -0.93
N THR A 90 -7.27 -15.57 -1.13
CA THR A 90 -6.27 -15.27 -0.10
C THR A 90 -6.84 -14.49 1.09
N LEU A 91 -7.92 -13.75 0.87
CA LEU A 91 -8.60 -12.94 1.89
C LEU A 91 -9.89 -13.56 2.42
N SER A 92 -10.26 -14.77 1.98
CA SER A 92 -11.52 -15.44 2.35
C SER A 92 -11.72 -15.69 3.85
N GLY A 93 -10.66 -15.57 4.66
CA GLY A 93 -10.72 -15.73 6.11
C GLY A 93 -10.74 -14.41 6.92
N TYR A 94 -10.94 -13.26 6.24
CA TYR A 94 -10.90 -11.93 6.84
C TYR A 94 -12.20 -11.18 6.55
N ASP A 95 -13.10 -11.14 7.54
CA ASP A 95 -14.44 -10.54 7.39
C ASP A 95 -14.42 -9.00 7.39
N ASN A 96 -13.30 -8.39 7.79
CA ASN A 96 -13.12 -6.95 7.88
C ASN A 96 -12.43 -6.34 6.64
N VAL A 97 -12.25 -7.11 5.57
CA VAL A 97 -11.62 -6.66 4.32
C VAL A 97 -12.65 -6.53 3.20
N ARG A 98 -12.62 -5.39 2.52
CA ARG A 98 -13.37 -5.16 1.27
C ARG A 98 -12.41 -4.83 0.13
N VAL A 99 -12.50 -5.55 -0.96
CA VAL A 99 -11.72 -5.29 -2.20
C VAL A 99 -12.58 -4.52 -3.19
N ILE A 100 -12.00 -3.48 -3.79
CA ILE A 100 -12.60 -2.68 -4.87
C ILE A 100 -11.71 -2.82 -6.10
N ASN A 101 -12.27 -3.34 -7.20
CA ASN A 101 -11.53 -3.40 -8.46
C ASN A 101 -11.75 -2.13 -9.28
N GLU A 102 -10.87 -1.17 -9.11
CA GLU A 102 -10.92 0.13 -9.80
C GLU A 102 -9.52 0.78 -9.84
N ASP A 103 -9.36 1.76 -10.70
CA ASP A 103 -8.23 2.68 -10.68
C ASP A 103 -8.39 3.68 -9.53
N VAL A 104 -7.46 3.67 -8.59
CA VAL A 104 -7.50 4.55 -7.40
C VAL A 104 -7.57 6.04 -7.77
N LEU A 105 -6.98 6.44 -8.91
CA LEU A 105 -7.03 7.83 -9.38
C LEU A 105 -8.40 8.25 -9.92
N LYS A 106 -9.31 7.30 -10.14
CA LYS A 106 -10.69 7.56 -10.59
C LYS A 106 -11.72 7.49 -9.47
N LEU A 107 -11.32 6.95 -8.32
CA LEU A 107 -12.20 6.85 -7.16
C LEU A 107 -12.28 8.19 -6.43
N ASP A 108 -13.49 8.53 -6.01
CA ASP A 108 -13.70 9.60 -5.03
C ASP A 108 -13.33 9.05 -3.63
N LEU A 109 -12.04 9.14 -3.30
CA LEU A 109 -11.51 8.62 -2.05
C LEU A 109 -12.03 9.39 -0.83
N LYS A 110 -12.37 10.67 -0.98
CA LYS A 110 -12.98 11.46 0.09
C LYS A 110 -14.36 10.92 0.43
N LYS A 111 -15.20 10.75 -0.59
CA LYS A 111 -16.52 10.13 -0.42
C LYS A 111 -16.42 8.72 0.16
N LEU A 112 -15.49 7.91 -0.33
CA LEU A 112 -15.26 6.55 0.18
C LEU A 112 -14.90 6.56 1.67
N ALA A 113 -14.00 7.45 2.10
CA ALA A 113 -13.62 7.59 3.50
C ALA A 113 -14.81 8.06 4.36
N ASP A 114 -15.59 9.02 3.88
CA ASP A 114 -16.77 9.53 4.57
C ASP A 114 -17.84 8.45 4.77
N GLU A 115 -18.14 7.68 3.73
CA GLU A 115 -19.16 6.63 3.76
C GLU A 115 -18.74 5.41 4.59
N GLU A 116 -17.47 5.01 4.48
CA GLU A 116 -16.97 3.76 5.07
C GLU A 116 -16.37 3.94 6.48
N ASN A 117 -16.02 5.17 6.86
CA ASN A 117 -15.42 5.50 8.16
C ASN A 117 -16.17 6.60 8.94
N ASN A 118 -17.42 6.87 8.58
CA ASN A 118 -18.25 7.89 9.23
C ASN A 118 -17.57 9.28 9.32
N GLY A 119 -16.85 9.68 8.27
CA GLY A 119 -16.13 10.93 8.21
C GLY A 119 -14.88 11.03 9.10
N LYS A 120 -14.48 9.94 9.77
CA LYS A 120 -13.23 9.90 10.51
C LYS A 120 -12.04 9.77 9.56
N PRO A 121 -10.86 10.31 9.93
CA PRO A 121 -9.65 10.11 9.14
C PRO A 121 -9.30 8.64 8.96
N VAL A 122 -8.71 8.33 7.81
CA VAL A 122 -8.24 6.98 7.45
C VAL A 122 -6.71 6.92 7.45
N LYS A 123 -6.16 5.75 7.69
CA LYS A 123 -4.73 5.50 7.48
C LYS A 123 -4.54 4.88 6.10
N VAL A 124 -3.61 5.43 5.32
CA VAL A 124 -3.28 4.90 3.99
C VAL A 124 -2.01 4.09 4.08
N VAL A 125 -2.05 2.85 3.59
CA VAL A 125 -0.88 1.98 3.50
C VAL A 125 -0.76 1.44 2.07
N ALA A 126 0.43 1.53 1.47
CA ALA A 126 0.59 1.08 0.09
C ALA A 126 2.02 0.67 -0.26
N ASN A 127 2.16 -0.37 -1.07
CA ASN A 127 3.36 -0.66 -1.84
C ASN A 127 3.15 -0.14 -3.27
N LEU A 128 3.54 1.13 -3.51
CA LEU A 128 3.17 1.84 -4.72
C LEU A 128 4.03 1.45 -5.93
N PRO A 129 3.41 1.22 -7.11
CA PRO A 129 4.14 1.11 -8.36
C PRO A 129 4.90 2.40 -8.69
N TYR A 130 6.13 2.27 -9.18
CA TYR A 130 7.05 3.39 -9.35
C TYR A 130 6.53 4.52 -10.25
N TYR A 131 5.79 4.17 -11.31
CA TYR A 131 5.32 5.12 -12.32
C TYR A 131 4.13 5.97 -11.88
N ILE A 132 3.48 5.63 -10.75
CA ILE A 132 2.23 6.27 -10.30
C ILE A 132 2.32 6.80 -8.87
N THR A 133 3.47 6.67 -8.22
CA THR A 133 3.70 7.09 -6.82
C THR A 133 3.30 8.54 -6.57
N THR A 134 3.86 9.48 -7.33
CA THR A 134 3.58 10.92 -7.15
C THR A 134 2.12 11.28 -7.41
N PRO A 135 1.47 10.85 -8.52
CA PRO A 135 0.05 11.10 -8.74
C PRO A 135 -0.85 10.60 -7.61
N ILE A 136 -0.57 9.42 -7.04
CA ILE A 136 -1.37 8.87 -5.94
C ILE A 136 -1.23 9.73 -4.69
N ILE A 137 0.00 10.02 -4.26
CA ILE A 137 0.25 10.81 -3.04
C ILE A 137 -0.33 12.22 -3.17
N MET A 138 -0.11 12.87 -4.30
CA MET A 138 -0.66 14.21 -4.54
C MET A 138 -2.18 14.17 -4.61
N GLY A 139 -2.78 13.14 -5.22
CA GLY A 139 -4.22 12.96 -5.27
C GLY A 139 -4.87 12.85 -3.89
N LEU A 140 -4.21 12.20 -2.93
CA LEU A 140 -4.69 12.14 -1.54
C LEU A 140 -4.74 13.54 -0.90
N PHE A 141 -3.74 14.37 -1.14
CA PHE A 141 -3.66 15.73 -0.59
C PHE A 141 -4.61 16.70 -1.30
N GLU A 142 -4.57 16.75 -2.63
CA GLU A 142 -5.31 17.73 -3.45
C GLU A 142 -6.82 17.48 -3.42
N ASN A 143 -7.25 16.23 -3.26
CA ASN A 143 -8.67 15.89 -3.14
C ASN A 143 -9.19 15.96 -1.69
N GLU A 144 -8.38 16.49 -0.77
CA GLU A 144 -8.75 16.66 0.64
C GLU A 144 -9.29 15.38 1.28
N VAL A 145 -8.71 14.24 0.94
CA VAL A 145 -9.06 12.96 1.58
C VAL A 145 -8.73 13.08 3.07
N PRO A 146 -9.65 12.73 3.98
CA PRO A 146 -9.39 12.82 5.42
C PRO A 146 -8.39 11.73 5.82
N VAL A 147 -7.11 12.04 5.79
CA VAL A 147 -6.01 11.10 6.07
C VAL A 147 -5.33 11.46 7.38
N GLU A 148 -5.20 10.49 8.29
CA GLU A 148 -4.42 10.62 9.51
C GLU A 148 -2.92 10.41 9.24
N SER A 149 -2.60 9.36 8.48
CA SER A 149 -1.23 9.04 8.10
C SER A 149 -1.16 8.31 6.75
N ILE A 150 -0.01 8.44 6.08
CA ILE A 150 0.31 7.76 4.81
C ILE A 150 1.61 7.00 5.00
N THR A 151 1.55 5.68 5.03
CA THR A 151 2.72 4.79 5.08
C THR A 151 2.90 4.12 3.73
N VAL A 152 3.90 4.54 2.98
CA VAL A 152 4.10 4.08 1.61
C VAL A 152 5.47 3.50 1.38
N MET A 153 5.55 2.45 0.59
CA MET A 153 6.80 1.92 0.07
C MET A 153 7.00 2.45 -1.34
N VAL A 154 8.11 3.15 -1.52
CA VAL A 154 8.48 3.82 -2.77
C VAL A 154 9.96 3.57 -3.07
N GLN A 155 10.42 3.92 -4.26
CA GLN A 155 11.86 3.91 -4.55
C GLN A 155 12.62 4.82 -3.58
N LYS A 156 13.82 4.38 -3.16
CA LYS A 156 14.63 5.10 -2.18
C LYS A 156 14.88 6.56 -2.59
N GLU A 157 15.20 6.79 -3.85
CA GLU A 157 15.43 8.15 -4.37
C GLU A 157 14.20 9.05 -4.28
N VAL A 158 12.99 8.48 -4.41
CA VAL A 158 11.72 9.21 -4.25
C VAL A 158 11.49 9.55 -2.78
N ALA A 159 11.73 8.60 -1.87
CA ALA A 159 11.64 8.82 -0.44
C ALA A 159 12.66 9.89 0.05
N ASP A 160 13.90 9.81 -0.44
CA ASP A 160 14.95 10.81 -0.12
C ASP A 160 14.51 12.22 -0.55
N ARG A 161 13.93 12.36 -1.76
CA ARG A 161 13.40 13.65 -2.23
C ARG A 161 12.25 14.17 -1.39
N MET A 162 11.34 13.32 -0.94
CA MET A 162 10.19 13.74 -0.14
C MET A 162 10.62 14.41 1.17
N GLN A 163 11.67 13.90 1.83
CA GLN A 163 12.14 14.40 3.11
C GLN A 163 13.27 15.44 3.01
N THR A 164 13.83 15.67 1.80
CA THR A 164 14.95 16.61 1.63
C THR A 164 14.50 18.06 1.84
N GLY A 165 15.24 18.80 2.67
CA GLY A 165 15.01 20.21 2.93
C GLY A 165 15.68 21.18 1.94
N PRO A 166 15.38 22.48 2.05
CA PRO A 166 15.99 23.53 1.22
C PRO A 166 17.51 23.53 1.29
N GLY A 167 18.15 23.92 0.18
CA GLY A 167 19.62 23.99 0.08
C GLY A 167 20.30 22.72 -0.39
N ASN A 168 19.56 21.65 -0.59
CA ASN A 168 20.04 20.40 -1.19
C ASN A 168 19.60 20.34 -2.66
N LYS A 169 20.45 19.77 -3.54
CA LYS A 169 20.17 19.61 -4.98
C LYS A 169 18.94 18.73 -5.27
N ASP A 170 18.58 17.83 -4.34
CA ASP A 170 17.44 16.92 -4.46
C ASP A 170 16.14 17.56 -3.96
N TYR A 171 16.22 18.77 -3.36
CA TYR A 171 15.04 19.54 -3.00
C TYR A 171 14.34 20.09 -4.25
N GLY A 172 13.08 19.81 -4.40
CA GLY A 172 12.31 20.20 -5.59
C GLY A 172 10.80 20.21 -5.34
N ALA A 173 10.04 20.23 -6.44
CA ALA A 173 8.58 20.31 -6.38
C ALA A 173 7.95 19.23 -5.50
N LEU A 174 8.44 17.98 -5.58
CA LEU A 174 7.93 16.89 -4.76
C LEU A 174 8.18 17.10 -3.26
N SER A 175 9.40 17.57 -2.91
CA SER A 175 9.77 17.89 -1.52
C SER A 175 8.84 18.96 -0.95
N LEU A 176 8.68 20.06 -1.71
CA LEU A 176 7.83 21.19 -1.32
C LEU A 176 6.37 20.77 -1.15
N ALA A 177 5.83 20.04 -2.14
CA ALA A 177 4.44 19.62 -2.14
C ALA A 177 4.13 18.66 -0.98
N VAL A 178 4.97 17.64 -0.75
CA VAL A 178 4.77 16.70 0.35
C VAL A 178 4.91 17.39 1.70
N GLN A 179 5.95 18.22 1.89
CA GLN A 179 6.21 18.92 3.16
C GLN A 179 5.21 20.04 3.47
N TYR A 180 4.45 20.48 2.48
CA TYR A 180 3.34 21.41 2.70
C TYR A 180 2.16 20.74 3.44
N TYR A 181 1.90 19.48 3.15
CA TYR A 181 0.76 18.73 3.71
C TYR A 181 1.14 17.80 4.86
N ALA A 182 2.39 17.34 4.92
CA ALA A 182 2.83 16.31 5.84
C ALA A 182 4.27 16.51 6.30
N ASP A 183 4.65 15.80 7.35
CA ASP A 183 6.04 15.71 7.85
C ASP A 183 6.61 14.32 7.46
N PRO A 184 7.32 14.22 6.32
CA PRO A 184 7.79 12.94 5.80
C PRO A 184 9.08 12.49 6.50
N TYR A 185 9.15 11.20 6.84
CA TYR A 185 10.37 10.56 7.32
C TYR A 185 10.48 9.12 6.84
N ILE A 186 11.72 8.63 6.71
CA ILE A 186 11.99 7.26 6.29
C ILE A 186 11.94 6.33 7.50
N VAL A 187 11.06 5.36 7.45
CA VAL A 187 10.89 4.33 8.49
C VAL A 187 11.91 3.20 8.34
N ALA A 188 12.13 2.75 7.11
CA ALA A 188 13.01 1.65 6.79
C ALA A 188 13.55 1.71 5.37
N ASN A 189 14.72 1.08 5.16
CA ASN A 189 15.21 0.73 3.84
C ASN A 189 14.90 -0.76 3.59
N VAL A 190 14.22 -1.06 2.49
CA VAL A 190 13.81 -2.42 2.12
C VAL A 190 14.62 -2.89 0.92
N PRO A 191 15.47 -3.91 1.07
CA PRO A 191 16.31 -4.37 -0.01
C PRO A 191 15.50 -5.13 -1.08
N PRO A 192 15.97 -5.15 -2.35
CA PRO A 192 15.25 -5.77 -3.47
C PRO A 192 14.94 -7.26 -3.32
N ASN A 193 15.69 -7.99 -2.49
CA ASN A 193 15.44 -9.42 -2.24
C ASN A 193 14.21 -9.70 -1.38
N CYS A 194 13.61 -8.67 -0.77
CA CYS A 194 12.33 -8.78 -0.07
C CYS A 194 11.11 -8.83 -1.00
N PHE A 195 11.33 -8.81 -2.32
CA PHE A 195 10.26 -8.76 -3.33
C PHE A 195 10.33 -9.90 -4.34
N MET A 196 9.17 -10.30 -4.85
CA MET A 196 9.00 -11.24 -5.96
C MET A 196 8.08 -10.63 -7.04
N PRO A 197 8.53 -10.52 -8.30
CA PRO A 197 9.91 -10.69 -8.74
C PRO A 197 10.83 -9.63 -8.12
N ARG A 198 12.13 -9.92 -8.07
CA ARG A 198 13.10 -8.94 -7.56
C ARG A 198 13.11 -7.69 -8.47
N PRO A 199 12.87 -6.49 -7.94
CA PRO A 199 12.93 -5.26 -8.72
C PRO A 199 14.36 -4.97 -9.20
N LYS A 200 14.47 -4.26 -10.32
CA LYS A 200 15.76 -3.86 -10.91
C LYS A 200 16.34 -2.58 -10.31
N VAL A 201 15.62 -1.96 -9.42
CA VAL A 201 15.93 -0.67 -8.76
C VAL A 201 16.08 -0.88 -7.27
#